data_2d287bd073afedd2e325c3ab6905ef38
#
_entry.id   2d287bd073afedd2e325c3ab6905ef38
#
_cell.length_a   1.000
_cell.length_b   1.000
_cell.length_c   1.000
_cell.angle_alpha   90.00
_cell.angle_beta   90.00
_cell.angle_gamma   90.00
#
_symmetry.space_group_name_H-M   'P 1'
#
loop_
_entity.id
_entity.type
_entity.pdbx_description
1 polymer ?
#
loop_
_entity_poly.entity_id
_entity_poly.type
_entity_poly.pdbx_seq_one_letter_code
_entity_poly.pdbx_strand_id
1 'polypeptide(L)'
;MMNLTDIIDNCLENDTGDHRALDSETAQFIRITLMNDTLVNSIHPSVYDAIIVTKYPVELHKKMTGAVFIDKKNRFKDGLNIITSVVKSITKLRHEIYRVETAKSAYLVIMK
;
A
#
# COMPACT_ATOMS: atom_id res chain seq x y z
N MET A 1 -12.31 3.64 18.00
CA MET A 1 -11.21 4.22 17.19
C MET A 1 -11.14 3.52 15.84
N MET A 2 -11.03 4.27 14.76
CA MET A 2 -10.91 3.69 13.43
C MET A 2 -9.50 3.15 13.20
N ASN A 3 -9.41 1.97 12.62
CA ASN A 3 -8.14 1.42 12.17
C ASN A 3 -7.68 2.13 10.90
N LEU A 4 -6.41 2.01 10.60
CA LEU A 4 -5.84 2.60 9.37
C LEU A 4 -6.59 2.12 8.12
N THR A 5 -6.88 0.81 8.02
CA THR A 5 -7.63 0.26 6.89
C THR A 5 -9.05 0.80 6.81
N ASP A 6 -9.69 1.10 7.94
CA ASP A 6 -11.04 1.70 7.94
C ASP A 6 -11.00 3.12 7.37
N ILE A 7 -9.99 3.91 7.75
CA ILE A 7 -9.81 5.27 7.22
C ILE A 7 -9.59 5.21 5.71
N ILE A 8 -8.73 4.30 5.26
CA ILE A 8 -8.42 4.13 3.85
C ILE A 8 -9.65 3.66 3.08
N ASP A 9 -10.40 2.70 3.62
CA ASP A 9 -11.62 2.20 2.98
C ASP A 9 -12.64 3.32 2.80
N ASN A 10 -12.80 4.20 3.78
CA ASN A 10 -13.68 5.36 3.65
C ASN A 10 -13.22 6.30 2.53
N CYS A 11 -11.92 6.49 2.39
CA CYS A 11 -11.39 7.28 1.28
C CYS A 11 -11.68 6.62 -0.07
N LEU A 12 -11.52 5.31 -0.15
CA LEU A 12 -11.75 4.56 -1.39
C LEU A 12 -13.21 4.58 -1.83
N GLU A 13 -14.16 4.65 -0.88
CA GLU A 13 -15.58 4.74 -1.21
C GLU A 13 -15.92 6.03 -1.99
N ASN A 14 -15.14 7.08 -1.82
CA ASN A 14 -15.34 8.37 -2.49
C ASN A 14 -14.46 8.52 -3.73
N ASP A 15 -13.70 7.49 -4.08
CA ASP A 15 -12.82 7.52 -5.24
C ASP A 15 -13.61 7.58 -6.55
N THR A 16 -13.25 8.53 -7.41
CA THR A 16 -13.84 8.69 -8.75
C THR A 16 -12.88 8.26 -9.86
N GLY A 17 -11.75 7.69 -9.50
CA GLY A 17 -10.79 7.14 -10.46
C GLY A 17 -11.31 5.87 -11.14
N ASP A 18 -10.50 5.33 -12.02
CA ASP A 18 -10.83 4.08 -12.71
C ASP A 18 -9.93 2.93 -12.23
N HIS A 19 -9.96 1.80 -12.96
CA HIS A 19 -9.19 0.62 -12.59
C HIS A 19 -7.67 0.81 -12.71
N ARG A 20 -7.20 1.91 -13.31
CA ARG A 20 -5.77 2.17 -13.50
C ARG A 20 -5.17 2.98 -12.36
N ALA A 21 -5.95 3.91 -11.81
CA ALA A 21 -5.48 4.79 -10.74
C ALA A 21 -6.64 5.38 -9.96
N LEU A 22 -6.38 5.67 -8.68
CA LEU A 22 -7.28 6.47 -7.86
C LEU A 22 -7.31 7.90 -8.38
N ASP A 23 -8.41 8.63 -8.12
CA ASP A 23 -8.42 10.05 -8.43
C ASP A 23 -7.39 10.79 -7.57
N SER A 24 -6.99 12.00 -8.02
CA SER A 24 -5.89 12.71 -7.37
C SER A 24 -6.21 13.14 -5.94
N GLU A 25 -7.45 13.49 -5.63
CA GLU A 25 -7.83 13.88 -4.28
C GLU A 25 -7.77 12.69 -3.32
N THR A 26 -8.31 11.54 -3.74
CA THR A 26 -8.28 10.31 -2.96
C THR A 26 -6.83 9.85 -2.73
N ALA A 27 -6.02 9.86 -3.78
CA ALA A 27 -4.62 9.47 -3.69
C ALA A 27 -3.86 10.38 -2.72
N GLN A 28 -4.06 11.70 -2.81
CA GLN A 28 -3.40 12.65 -1.92
C GLN A 28 -3.83 12.47 -0.46
N PHE A 29 -5.11 12.24 -0.23
CA PHE A 29 -5.64 12.04 1.11
C PHE A 29 -5.05 10.78 1.75
N ILE A 30 -4.99 9.68 1.00
CA ILE A 30 -4.42 8.43 1.49
C ILE A 30 -2.92 8.61 1.76
N ARG A 31 -2.19 9.29 0.88
CA ARG A 31 -0.77 9.58 1.10
C ARG A 31 -0.55 10.34 2.42
N ILE A 32 -1.34 11.38 2.65
CA ILE A 32 -1.23 12.17 3.88
C ILE A 32 -1.55 11.30 5.10
N THR A 33 -2.58 10.48 5.00
CA THR A 33 -2.96 9.55 6.08
C THR A 33 -1.80 8.60 6.41
N LEU A 34 -1.17 8.02 5.41
CA LEU A 34 -0.03 7.12 5.60
C LEU A 34 1.16 7.84 6.24
N MET A 35 1.47 9.06 5.78
CA MET A 35 2.59 9.84 6.28
C MET A 35 2.39 10.29 7.73
N ASN A 36 1.16 10.40 8.19
CA ASN A 36 0.84 10.82 9.56
C ASN A 36 0.50 9.65 10.49
N ASP A 37 0.48 8.42 9.99
CA ASP A 37 0.17 7.26 10.82
C ASP A 37 1.38 6.86 11.67
N THR A 38 1.17 6.75 12.99
CA THR A 38 2.26 6.45 13.92
C THR A 38 2.83 5.06 13.73
N LEU A 39 2.00 4.07 13.36
CA LEU A 39 2.49 2.71 13.14
C LEU A 39 3.33 2.63 11.86
N VAL A 40 2.88 3.29 10.79
CA VAL A 40 3.65 3.36 9.54
C VAL A 40 4.99 4.04 9.80
N ASN A 41 4.98 5.16 10.53
CA ASN A 41 6.19 5.92 10.83
C ASN A 41 7.14 5.21 11.81
N SER A 42 6.66 4.19 12.51
CA SER A 42 7.51 3.38 13.39
C SER A 42 8.40 2.41 12.60
N ILE A 43 8.15 2.25 11.31
CA ILE A 43 8.90 1.33 10.46
C ILE A 43 9.97 2.13 9.70
N HIS A 44 11.21 1.66 9.78
CA HIS A 44 12.30 2.37 9.14
C HIS A 44 12.15 2.32 7.61
N PRO A 45 12.30 3.48 6.93
CA PRO A 45 12.08 3.53 5.47
C PRO A 45 12.99 2.60 4.65
N SER A 46 14.12 2.19 5.19
CA SER A 46 15.06 1.32 4.48
C SER A 46 14.54 -0.10 4.26
N VAL A 47 13.47 -0.53 4.97
CA VAL A 47 13.00 -1.91 4.88
C VAL A 47 12.00 -2.13 3.75
N TYR A 48 11.60 -1.08 3.04
CA TYR A 48 10.67 -1.20 1.90
C TYR A 48 10.98 -0.18 0.82
N ASP A 49 10.52 -0.46 -0.40
CA ASP A 49 10.72 0.42 -1.55
C ASP A 49 9.51 1.32 -1.80
N ALA A 50 8.31 0.84 -1.50
CA ALA A 50 7.06 1.57 -1.70
C ALA A 50 6.00 1.01 -0.76
N ILE A 51 4.87 1.72 -0.65
CA ILE A 51 3.72 1.28 0.15
C ILE A 51 2.61 0.87 -0.81
N ILE A 52 1.95 -0.25 -0.53
CA ILE A 52 0.77 -0.69 -1.28
C ILE A 52 -0.41 -0.80 -0.33
N VAL A 53 -1.54 -0.25 -0.76
CA VAL A 53 -2.83 -0.41 -0.10
C VAL A 53 -3.66 -1.37 -0.94
N THR A 54 -4.17 -2.45 -0.35
CA THR A 54 -4.94 -3.43 -1.10
C THR A 54 -6.10 -3.99 -0.29
N LYS A 55 -7.18 -4.32 -0.99
CA LYS A 55 -8.33 -5.07 -0.45
C LYS A 55 -8.30 -6.53 -0.90
N TYR A 56 -7.39 -6.88 -1.79
CA TYR A 56 -7.31 -8.22 -2.35
C TYR A 56 -6.39 -9.10 -1.51
N PRO A 57 -6.63 -10.42 -1.45
CA PRO A 57 -5.74 -11.33 -0.73
C PRO A 57 -4.33 -11.28 -1.30
N VAL A 58 -3.35 -11.29 -0.40
CA VAL A 58 -1.94 -11.40 -0.76
C VAL A 58 -1.50 -12.82 -0.44
N GLU A 59 -0.98 -13.53 -1.45
CA GLU A 59 -0.64 -14.95 -1.31
C GLU A 59 0.78 -15.21 -1.82
N LEU A 60 1.47 -16.11 -1.13
CA LEU A 60 2.78 -16.59 -1.57
C LEU A 60 2.69 -17.21 -2.97
N HIS A 61 3.71 -16.99 -3.77
CA HIS A 61 3.87 -17.53 -5.12
C HIS A 61 2.88 -16.96 -6.14
N LYS A 62 2.15 -15.92 -5.78
CA LYS A 62 1.23 -15.20 -6.68
C LYS A 62 1.62 -13.74 -6.76
N LYS A 63 1.22 -13.09 -7.85
CA LYS A 63 1.37 -11.65 -8.01
C LYS A 63 0.38 -10.94 -7.07
N MET A 64 0.79 -9.76 -6.60
CA MET A 64 -0.04 -8.92 -5.74
C MET A 64 -0.52 -7.71 -6.53
N THR A 65 -1.74 -7.25 -6.28
CA THR A 65 -2.26 -6.03 -6.88
C THR A 65 -2.74 -5.05 -5.81
N GLY A 66 -2.61 -3.77 -6.07
CA GLY A 66 -3.05 -2.72 -5.17
C GLY A 66 -2.60 -1.34 -5.62
N ALA A 67 -3.03 -0.33 -4.88
CA ALA A 67 -2.65 1.06 -5.14
C ALA A 67 -1.32 1.37 -4.46
N VAL A 68 -0.38 1.92 -5.22
CA VAL A 68 0.97 2.22 -4.73
C VAL A 68 1.08 3.66 -4.24
N PHE A 69 1.84 3.86 -3.17
CA PHE A 69 2.13 5.18 -2.61
C PHE A 69 3.59 5.27 -2.20
N ILE A 70 4.14 6.47 -2.29
CA ILE A 70 5.47 6.79 -1.75
C ILE A 70 6.52 5.81 -2.30
N ASP A 71 6.55 5.66 -3.62
CA ASP A 71 7.56 4.83 -4.27
C ASP A 71 8.90 5.55 -4.27
N LYS A 72 9.83 5.07 -3.46
CA LYS A 72 11.14 5.70 -3.32
C LYS A 72 12.02 5.54 -4.54
N LYS A 73 11.68 4.61 -5.42
CA LYS A 73 12.38 4.42 -6.70
C LYS A 73 11.80 5.28 -7.83
N ASN A 74 10.77 6.07 -7.53
CA ASN A 74 10.10 6.97 -8.48
C ASN A 74 9.61 6.26 -9.75
N ARG A 75 9.17 5.00 -9.62
CA ARG A 75 8.64 4.22 -10.75
C ARG A 75 7.17 4.51 -11.00
N PHE A 76 6.41 4.81 -9.94
CA PHE A 76 4.95 4.89 -9.96
C PHE A 76 4.47 6.15 -9.27
N LYS A 77 3.40 6.74 -9.81
CA LYS A 77 2.70 7.86 -9.16
C LYS A 77 1.83 7.33 -8.02
N ASP A 78 1.63 8.15 -7.00
CA ASP A 78 0.73 7.81 -5.90
C ASP A 78 -0.67 7.50 -6.42
N GLY A 79 -1.24 6.42 -5.94
CA GLY A 79 -2.59 5.99 -6.30
C GLY A 79 -2.68 5.13 -7.55
N LEU A 80 -1.57 4.91 -8.25
CA LEU A 80 -1.56 4.04 -9.42
C LEU A 80 -1.81 2.59 -8.98
N ASN A 81 -2.74 1.89 -9.63
CA ASN A 81 -2.95 0.48 -9.39
C ASN A 81 -1.88 -0.32 -10.14
N ILE A 82 -1.14 -1.13 -9.41
CA ILE A 82 -0.05 -1.91 -10.00
C ILE A 82 -0.26 -3.40 -9.74
N ILE A 83 0.38 -4.21 -10.58
CA ILE A 83 0.51 -5.65 -10.38
C ILE A 83 1.99 -5.91 -10.19
N THR A 84 2.34 -6.53 -9.06
CA THR A 84 3.76 -6.77 -8.74
C THR A 84 4.26 -8.07 -9.39
N SER A 85 5.55 -8.33 -9.23
CA SER A 85 6.09 -9.65 -9.47
C SER A 85 5.60 -10.60 -8.36
N VAL A 86 5.98 -11.87 -8.47
CA VAL A 86 5.51 -12.94 -7.57
C VAL A 86 5.96 -12.68 -6.13
N VAL A 87 5.03 -12.84 -5.19
CA VAL A 87 5.30 -12.69 -3.75
C VAL A 87 6.18 -13.83 -3.25
N LYS A 88 7.27 -13.49 -2.59
CA LYS A 88 8.26 -14.43 -2.05
C LYS A 88 8.12 -14.60 -0.54
N SER A 89 7.77 -13.56 0.20
CA SER A 89 7.59 -13.63 1.65
C SER A 89 6.59 -12.61 2.12
N ILE A 90 5.92 -12.92 3.23
CA ILE A 90 4.95 -12.04 3.89
C ILE A 90 5.28 -12.04 5.37
N THR A 91 5.55 -10.86 5.93
CA THR A 91 5.90 -10.72 7.35
C THR A 91 5.04 -9.62 7.97
N LYS A 92 4.30 -9.94 9.01
CA LYS A 92 3.52 -8.94 9.74
C LYS A 92 4.46 -8.14 10.63
N LEU A 93 4.48 -6.81 10.45
CA LEU A 93 5.32 -5.90 11.24
C LEU A 93 4.55 -5.21 12.36
N ARG A 94 3.34 -4.78 12.06
CA ARG A 94 2.42 -4.10 12.98
C ARG A 94 1.00 -4.51 12.64
N HIS A 95 0.03 -4.09 13.45
CA HIS A 95 -1.37 -4.30 13.13
C HIS A 95 -1.69 -3.71 11.75
N GLU A 96 -2.22 -4.50 10.84
CA GLU A 96 -2.60 -4.14 9.48
C GLU A 96 -1.42 -3.72 8.57
N ILE A 97 -0.19 -3.87 9.04
CA ILE A 97 1.01 -3.47 8.29
C ILE A 97 1.94 -4.67 8.12
N TYR A 98 2.19 -5.02 6.86
CA TYR A 98 2.99 -6.17 6.50
C TYR A 98 4.15 -5.77 5.60
N ARG A 99 5.26 -6.47 5.71
CA ARG A 99 6.32 -6.38 4.71
C ARG A 99 6.16 -7.55 3.76
N VAL A 100 5.97 -7.24 2.48
CA VAL A 100 5.80 -8.24 1.43
C VAL A 100 6.97 -8.11 0.47
N GLU A 101 7.76 -9.16 0.38
CA GLU A 101 8.88 -9.20 -0.58
C GLU A 101 8.43 -9.92 -1.83
N THR A 102 8.68 -9.28 -2.98
CA THR A 102 8.43 -9.87 -4.29
C THR A 102 9.76 -10.18 -4.97
N ALA A 103 9.71 -10.77 -6.15
CA ALA A 103 10.93 -11.07 -6.89
C ALA A 103 11.76 -9.83 -7.22
N LYS A 104 11.15 -8.63 -7.26
CA LYS A 104 11.83 -7.39 -7.70
C LYS A 104 11.94 -6.32 -6.62
N SER A 105 11.02 -6.30 -5.66
CA SER A 105 10.94 -5.20 -4.68
C SER A 105 10.34 -5.68 -3.37
N ALA A 106 10.59 -4.90 -2.31
CA ALA A 106 9.92 -5.07 -1.03
C ALA A 106 8.90 -3.95 -0.84
N TYR A 107 7.71 -4.32 -0.38
CA TYR A 107 6.61 -3.37 -0.16
C TYR A 107 6.14 -3.39 1.28
N LEU A 108 5.78 -2.22 1.79
CA LEU A 108 4.98 -2.12 3.00
C LEU A 108 3.53 -2.22 2.57
N VAL A 109 2.79 -3.23 3.02
CA VAL A 109 1.43 -3.49 2.56
C VAL A 109 0.45 -3.23 3.70
N ILE A 110 -0.52 -2.37 3.44
CA ILE A 110 -1.59 -2.04 4.37
C ILE A 110 -2.80 -2.90 3.98
N MET A 111 -3.18 -3.81 4.85
CA MET A 111 -4.31 -4.73 4.62
C MET A 111 -4.83 -5.27 5.95
N LYS A 112 -6.07 -5.73 5.94
CA LYS A 112 -6.66 -6.35 7.14
C LYS A 112 -6.12 -7.74 7.43
#